data_faea52ed5ad1ab01207727328e9f9936
#
_entry.id   faea52ed5ad1ab01207727328e9f9936
#
_cell.length_a   1.000
_cell.length_b   1.000
_cell.length_c   1.000
_cell.angle_alpha   90.00
_cell.angle_beta   90.00
_cell.angle_gamma   90.00
#
_symmetry.space_group_name_H-M   'P 1'
#
loop_
_entity.id
_entity.type
_entity.pdbx_description
1 polymer ?
#
loop_
_entity_poly.entity_id
_entity_poly.type
_entity_poly.pdbx_seq_one_letter_code
_entity_poly.pdbx_strand_id
1 'polypeptide(L)'
;MKQFDHKEIDQEGREILESIGSAKCFNKWMYESIKPWSAGKVLEIGSGIGNISQFFVNDGFTIMLSDLREDYFNELRIKFQDKRELLGITQMDIVDPEFPTKFQHLKETFDTIFALNVVEHIYDDVLALKNCKSLLKPGGNLIILVPAYQGLYGSIDAALEHYRRYTKSSLTTVFTRSKFQIVHRQYFNFMGVFGWFVFGKIFRQNTIGGGQMRLYSLLVPLFRIIDKLLLHSAGLSVIVIGKK
;
A
#
# COMPACT_ATOMS: atom_id res chain seq x y z
N MET A 1 -3.55 -13.89 20.61
CA MET A 1 -2.95 -12.96 19.61
C MET A 1 -3.55 -11.60 19.91
N LYS A 2 -2.75 -10.55 20.19
CA LYS A 2 -3.30 -9.23 20.51
C LYS A 2 -3.97 -8.65 19.28
N GLN A 3 -5.22 -8.28 19.38
CA GLN A 3 -5.87 -7.39 18.44
C GLN A 3 -5.32 -5.99 18.79
N PHE A 4 -4.70 -5.31 17.83
CA PHE A 4 -4.28 -3.94 18.04
C PHE A 4 -5.52 -3.06 17.91
N ASP A 5 -5.86 -2.32 18.97
CA ASP A 5 -6.77 -1.20 18.84
C ASP A 5 -6.02 -0.10 18.12
N HIS A 6 -6.57 0.41 17.02
CA HIS A 6 -5.93 1.50 16.27
C HIS A 6 -5.66 2.68 17.20
N LYS A 7 -4.38 3.06 17.31
CA LYS A 7 -4.00 4.25 18.07
C LYS A 7 -4.69 5.48 17.46
N GLU A 8 -5.36 6.27 18.27
CA GLU A 8 -5.93 7.55 17.83
C GLU A 8 -4.84 8.50 17.28
N ILE A 9 -3.65 8.46 17.86
CA ILE A 9 -2.48 9.24 17.41
C ILE A 9 -1.40 8.26 16.94
N ASP A 10 -1.07 8.33 15.65
CA ASP A 10 -0.03 7.52 14.99
C ASP A 10 1.20 8.37 14.68
N GLN A 11 1.91 8.79 15.70
CA GLN A 11 3.08 9.64 15.51
C GLN A 11 4.19 8.89 14.74
N GLU A 12 4.43 7.62 15.04
CA GLU A 12 5.46 6.80 14.39
C GLU A 12 5.13 6.54 12.93
N GLY A 13 3.88 6.19 12.60
CA GLY A 13 3.42 6.03 11.23
C GLY A 13 3.49 7.33 10.43
N ARG A 14 3.15 8.46 11.05
CA ARG A 14 3.26 9.79 10.43
C ARG A 14 4.70 10.14 10.07
N GLU A 15 5.64 9.98 11.02
CA GLU A 15 7.06 10.24 10.78
C GLU A 15 7.61 9.38 9.63
N ILE A 16 7.19 8.11 9.54
CA ILE A 16 7.56 7.21 8.44
C ILE A 16 6.95 7.68 7.12
N LEU A 17 5.66 8.06 7.09
CA LEU A 17 5.01 8.57 5.88
C LEU A 17 5.67 9.86 5.37
N GLU A 18 6.04 10.79 6.24
CA GLU A 18 6.75 12.02 5.90
C GLU A 18 8.16 11.71 5.39
N SER A 19 8.87 10.79 6.06
CA SER A 19 10.19 10.32 5.65
C SER A 19 10.15 9.68 4.26
N ILE A 20 9.20 8.78 4.01
CA ILE A 20 8.96 8.17 2.70
C ILE A 20 8.50 9.23 1.70
N GLY A 21 7.68 10.21 2.12
CA GLY A 21 7.23 11.34 1.30
C GLY A 21 8.39 12.12 0.69
N SER A 22 9.50 12.25 1.42
CA SER A 22 10.72 12.89 0.93
C SER A 22 11.45 12.09 -0.16
N ALA A 23 11.21 10.78 -0.26
CA ALA A 23 11.86 9.86 -1.18
C ALA A 23 11.14 9.79 -2.54
N LYS A 24 11.07 10.90 -3.27
CA LYS A 24 10.28 11.04 -4.50
C LYS A 24 10.58 9.95 -5.55
N CYS A 25 11.86 9.59 -5.77
CA CYS A 25 12.22 8.55 -6.76
C CYS A 25 11.71 7.17 -6.33
N PHE A 26 11.68 6.87 -5.02
CA PHE A 26 11.15 5.62 -4.49
C PHE A 26 9.63 5.55 -4.65
N ASN A 27 8.90 6.61 -4.29
CA ASN A 27 7.46 6.68 -4.46
C ASN A 27 7.07 6.57 -5.95
N LYS A 28 7.81 7.26 -6.83
CA LYS A 28 7.62 7.13 -8.27
C LYS A 28 7.85 5.69 -8.76
N TRP A 29 8.86 5.01 -8.24
CA TRP A 29 9.11 3.60 -8.57
C TRP A 29 7.98 2.68 -8.11
N MET A 30 7.46 2.85 -6.89
CA MET A 30 6.26 2.12 -6.44
C MET A 30 5.07 2.36 -7.38
N TYR A 31 4.77 3.63 -7.68
CA TYR A 31 3.72 4.00 -8.62
C TYR A 31 3.90 3.33 -9.99
N GLU A 32 5.08 3.43 -10.59
CA GLU A 32 5.38 2.85 -11.91
C GLU A 32 5.31 1.31 -11.93
N SER A 33 5.47 0.67 -10.77
CA SER A 33 5.33 -0.79 -10.64
C SER A 33 3.87 -1.26 -10.67
N ILE A 34 2.92 -0.39 -10.31
CA ILE A 34 1.48 -0.70 -10.28
C ILE A 34 0.70 -0.05 -11.42
N LYS A 35 1.19 1.07 -11.99
CA LYS A 35 0.53 1.81 -13.08
C LYS A 35 0.13 0.94 -14.28
N PRO A 36 0.95 -0.01 -14.78
CA PRO A 36 0.57 -0.86 -15.93
C PRO A 36 -0.67 -1.72 -15.71
N TRP A 37 -1.07 -1.91 -14.44
CA TRP A 37 -2.22 -2.70 -14.02
C TRP A 37 -3.41 -1.84 -13.61
N SER A 38 -3.25 -0.51 -13.68
CA SER A 38 -4.27 0.48 -13.29
C SER A 38 -4.97 1.03 -14.53
N ALA A 39 -6.29 1.11 -14.47
CA ALA A 39 -7.12 1.65 -15.54
C ALA A 39 -8.40 2.27 -14.96
N GLY A 40 -9.02 3.14 -15.73
CA GLY A 40 -10.35 3.69 -15.46
C GLY A 40 -10.46 4.46 -14.14
N LYS A 41 -11.56 4.23 -13.42
CA LYS A 41 -11.79 4.80 -12.09
C LYS A 41 -10.99 4.03 -11.04
N VAL A 42 -10.15 4.73 -10.29
CA VAL A 42 -9.23 4.17 -9.30
C VAL A 42 -9.72 4.48 -7.88
N LEU A 43 -9.57 3.54 -6.97
CA LEU A 43 -9.69 3.76 -5.52
C LEU A 43 -8.37 3.42 -4.84
N GLU A 44 -7.82 4.34 -4.06
CA GLU A 44 -6.70 4.11 -3.16
C GLU A 44 -7.20 3.85 -1.75
N ILE A 45 -6.83 2.71 -1.19
CA ILE A 45 -7.08 2.37 0.22
C ILE A 45 -5.83 2.70 1.03
N GLY A 46 -5.98 3.48 2.10
CA GLY A 46 -4.86 3.92 2.93
C GLY A 46 -3.97 4.93 2.21
N SER A 47 -4.55 6.04 1.74
CA SER A 47 -3.84 7.08 1.00
C SER A 47 -2.81 7.84 1.84
N GLY A 48 -2.90 7.78 3.18
CA GLY A 48 -2.03 8.52 4.10
C GLY A 48 -2.00 10.00 3.76
N ILE A 49 -0.82 10.56 3.55
CA ILE A 49 -0.63 11.96 3.14
C ILE A 49 -0.60 12.16 1.61
N GLY A 50 -1.03 11.16 0.83
CA GLY A 50 -1.15 11.23 -0.63
C GLY A 50 0.17 11.15 -1.39
N ASN A 51 1.14 10.38 -0.89
CA ASN A 51 2.45 10.22 -1.51
C ASN A 51 2.40 9.51 -2.87
N ILE A 52 1.47 8.57 -3.03
CA ILE A 52 1.26 7.82 -4.28
C ILE A 52 0.14 8.47 -5.10
N SER A 53 -0.92 8.91 -4.44
CA SER A 53 -2.09 9.57 -5.05
C SER A 53 -1.70 10.67 -6.04
N GLN A 54 -0.70 11.50 -5.69
CA GLN A 54 -0.24 12.61 -6.53
C GLN A 54 0.25 12.17 -7.92
N PHE A 55 0.81 10.97 -8.05
CA PHE A 55 1.26 10.47 -9.35
C PHE A 55 0.07 10.05 -10.22
N PHE A 56 -0.95 9.43 -9.63
CA PHE A 56 -2.19 9.11 -10.33
C PHE A 56 -2.90 10.36 -10.82
N VAL A 57 -3.05 11.37 -9.95
CA VAL A 57 -3.64 12.67 -10.30
C VAL A 57 -2.84 13.35 -11.42
N ASN A 58 -1.51 13.40 -11.31
CA ASN A 58 -0.66 14.04 -12.31
C ASN A 58 -0.69 13.33 -13.68
N ASP A 59 -0.95 12.03 -13.70
CA ASP A 59 -1.10 11.24 -14.94
C ASP A 59 -2.56 11.21 -15.46
N GLY A 60 -3.47 11.99 -14.84
CA GLY A 60 -4.84 12.16 -15.29
C GLY A 60 -5.80 11.01 -14.94
N PHE A 61 -5.44 10.13 -13.99
CA PHE A 61 -6.35 9.09 -13.52
C PHE A 61 -7.49 9.70 -12.68
N THR A 62 -8.71 9.28 -12.95
CA THR A 62 -9.85 9.60 -12.09
C THR A 62 -9.77 8.74 -10.83
N ILE A 63 -9.54 9.37 -9.67
CA ILE A 63 -9.21 8.66 -8.42
C ILE A 63 -10.08 9.11 -7.24
N MET A 64 -10.51 8.13 -6.43
CA MET A 64 -11.03 8.34 -5.08
C MET A 64 -9.94 7.97 -4.07
N LEU A 65 -9.79 8.80 -3.05
CA LEU A 65 -8.83 8.58 -1.96
C LEU A 65 -9.57 8.13 -0.72
N SER A 66 -8.96 7.21 0.03
CA SER A 66 -9.53 6.81 1.31
C SER A 66 -8.45 6.54 2.35
N ASP A 67 -8.74 6.91 3.59
CA ASP A 67 -7.94 6.54 4.75
C ASP A 67 -8.84 6.25 5.94
N LEU A 68 -8.35 5.47 6.89
CA LEU A 68 -9.05 5.20 8.14
C LEU A 68 -8.98 6.39 9.10
N ARG A 69 -7.87 7.14 9.08
CA ARG A 69 -7.53 8.19 10.04
C ARG A 69 -8.07 9.54 9.60
N GLU A 70 -8.75 10.21 10.50
CA GLU A 70 -9.35 11.53 10.25
C GLU A 70 -8.30 12.60 9.91
N ASP A 71 -7.15 12.56 10.57
CA ASP A 71 -6.06 13.51 10.31
C ASP A 71 -5.57 13.44 8.86
N TYR A 72 -5.37 12.23 8.32
CA TYR A 72 -4.97 12.06 6.93
C TYR A 72 -6.07 12.46 5.95
N PHE A 73 -7.33 12.18 6.29
CA PHE A 73 -8.47 12.64 5.51
C PHE A 73 -8.47 14.17 5.33
N ASN A 74 -8.23 14.92 6.41
CA ASN A 74 -8.19 16.38 6.37
C ASN A 74 -7.00 16.90 5.53
N GLU A 75 -5.82 16.29 5.64
CA GLU A 75 -4.67 16.63 4.81
C GLU A 75 -4.91 16.35 3.33
N LEU A 76 -5.49 15.21 3.00
CA LEU A 76 -5.85 14.85 1.62
C LEU A 76 -6.83 15.86 1.03
N ARG A 77 -7.83 16.32 1.80
CA ARG A 77 -8.75 17.38 1.36
C ARG A 77 -8.02 18.66 0.99
N ILE A 78 -7.16 19.16 1.87
CA ILE A 78 -6.38 20.38 1.61
C ILE A 78 -5.52 20.22 0.35
N LYS A 79 -4.90 19.06 0.15
CA LYS A 79 -3.95 18.81 -0.93
C LYS A 79 -4.61 18.59 -2.30
N PHE A 80 -5.80 17.97 -2.34
CA PHE A 80 -6.38 17.47 -3.58
C PHE A 80 -7.76 18.05 -3.94
N GLN A 81 -8.42 18.85 -3.07
CA GLN A 81 -9.80 19.33 -3.29
C GLN A 81 -10.03 20.04 -4.64
N ASP A 82 -9.02 20.72 -5.17
CA ASP A 82 -9.11 21.47 -6.43
C ASP A 82 -8.67 20.66 -7.66
N LYS A 83 -8.40 19.35 -7.50
CA LYS A 83 -7.98 18.48 -8.60
C LYS A 83 -9.21 17.90 -9.31
N ARG A 84 -9.31 18.12 -10.63
CA ARG A 84 -10.41 17.61 -11.46
C ARG A 84 -10.48 16.08 -11.53
N GLU A 85 -9.33 15.45 -11.32
CA GLU A 85 -9.14 13.99 -11.30
C GLU A 85 -9.72 13.36 -10.04
N LEU A 86 -9.96 14.14 -8.98
CA LEU A 86 -10.47 13.64 -7.72
C LEU A 86 -11.97 13.35 -7.78
N LEU A 87 -12.35 12.09 -7.57
CA LEU A 87 -13.77 11.68 -7.42
C LEU A 87 -14.32 12.02 -6.05
N GLY A 88 -13.47 12.02 -5.04
CA GLY A 88 -13.81 12.29 -3.65
C GLY A 88 -12.76 11.75 -2.69
N ILE A 89 -12.93 12.11 -1.42
CA ILE A 89 -12.12 11.60 -0.32
C ILE A 89 -13.09 11.04 0.71
N THR A 90 -12.85 9.85 1.22
CA THR A 90 -13.72 9.21 2.20
C THR A 90 -12.93 8.58 3.33
N GLN A 91 -13.46 8.64 4.55
CA GLN A 91 -12.97 7.83 5.63
C GLN A 91 -13.48 6.40 5.42
N MET A 92 -12.57 5.41 5.41
CA MET A 92 -12.94 4.04 5.09
C MET A 92 -12.15 3.03 5.92
N ASP A 93 -12.88 2.26 6.73
CA ASP A 93 -12.38 1.01 7.31
C ASP A 93 -12.84 -0.16 6.43
N ILE A 94 -11.89 -0.81 5.76
CA ILE A 94 -12.20 -1.92 4.84
C ILE A 94 -12.57 -3.22 5.56
N VAL A 95 -12.54 -3.25 6.89
CA VAL A 95 -13.00 -4.39 7.72
C VAL A 95 -14.14 -4.02 8.67
N ASP A 96 -14.73 -2.84 8.51
CA ASP A 96 -15.93 -2.43 9.25
C ASP A 96 -17.05 -3.48 9.09
N PRO A 97 -17.65 -3.96 10.16
CA PRO A 97 -18.79 -4.89 10.09
C PRO A 97 -19.97 -4.37 9.25
N GLU A 98 -20.15 -3.06 9.20
CA GLU A 98 -21.19 -2.40 8.42
C GLU A 98 -20.73 -1.97 7.01
N PHE A 99 -19.52 -2.36 6.60
CA PHE A 99 -18.94 -1.98 5.29
C PHE A 99 -19.91 -2.17 4.11
N PRO A 100 -20.63 -3.31 3.97
CA PRO A 100 -21.53 -3.52 2.85
C PRO A 100 -22.68 -2.49 2.78
N THR A 101 -23.14 -2.01 3.95
CA THR A 101 -24.21 -1.01 4.05
C THR A 101 -23.66 0.40 3.81
N LYS A 102 -22.58 0.76 4.50
CA LYS A 102 -21.96 2.10 4.43
C LYS A 102 -21.49 2.44 3.02
N PHE A 103 -20.90 1.47 2.32
CA PHE A 103 -20.31 1.66 0.99
C PHE A 103 -21.12 1.02 -0.14
N GLN A 104 -22.42 0.74 0.08
CA GLN A 104 -23.32 0.21 -0.95
C GLN A 104 -23.35 1.07 -2.22
N HIS A 105 -23.26 2.38 -2.07
CA HIS A 105 -23.25 3.36 -3.17
C HIS A 105 -21.99 3.29 -4.05
N LEU A 106 -20.91 2.67 -3.57
CA LEU A 106 -19.65 2.46 -4.29
C LEU A 106 -19.53 1.06 -4.90
N LYS A 107 -20.55 0.20 -4.72
CA LYS A 107 -20.53 -1.16 -5.26
C LYS A 107 -20.29 -1.14 -6.77
N GLU A 108 -19.33 -1.97 -7.23
CA GLU A 108 -18.97 -2.12 -8.65
C GLU A 108 -18.69 -0.81 -9.39
N THR A 109 -18.05 0.14 -8.68
CA THR A 109 -17.78 1.48 -9.23
C THR A 109 -16.37 1.59 -9.82
N PHE A 110 -15.40 0.86 -9.28
CA PHE A 110 -13.99 1.05 -9.61
C PHE A 110 -13.48 0.00 -10.62
N ASP A 111 -12.66 0.46 -11.54
CA ASP A 111 -11.94 -0.39 -12.49
C ASP A 111 -10.63 -0.92 -11.86
N THR A 112 -10.06 -0.15 -10.93
CA THR A 112 -8.85 -0.50 -10.19
C THR A 112 -9.00 -0.11 -8.72
N ILE A 113 -8.60 -1.00 -7.81
CA ILE A 113 -8.38 -0.68 -6.39
C ILE A 113 -6.94 -1.06 -6.06
N PHE A 114 -6.24 -0.18 -5.34
CA PHE A 114 -4.93 -0.53 -4.81
C PHE A 114 -4.79 -0.17 -3.33
N ALA A 115 -3.98 -0.96 -2.62
CA ALA A 115 -3.58 -0.71 -1.24
C ALA A 115 -2.08 -1.04 -1.09
N LEU A 116 -1.29 -0.05 -0.72
CA LEU A 116 0.16 -0.17 -0.57
C LEU A 116 0.55 0.04 0.88
N ASN A 117 1.11 -1.00 1.50
CA ASN A 117 1.46 -1.04 2.93
C ASN A 117 0.26 -0.73 3.84
N VAL A 118 -0.84 -1.47 3.63
CA VAL A 118 -2.08 -1.37 4.40
C VAL A 118 -2.50 -2.72 4.96
N VAL A 119 -2.47 -3.77 4.14
CA VAL A 119 -3.07 -5.08 4.49
C VAL A 119 -2.31 -5.78 5.60
N GLU A 120 -1.03 -5.48 5.80
CA GLU A 120 -0.22 -5.96 6.93
C GLU A 120 -0.70 -5.47 8.29
N HIS A 121 -1.44 -4.34 8.33
CA HIS A 121 -2.05 -3.77 9.53
C HIS A 121 -3.45 -4.36 9.82
N ILE A 122 -3.95 -5.24 8.97
CA ILE A 122 -5.30 -5.78 9.06
C ILE A 122 -5.25 -7.24 9.51
N TYR A 123 -5.99 -7.56 10.59
CA TYR A 123 -6.04 -8.92 11.12
C TYR A 123 -6.76 -9.88 10.15
N ASP A 124 -7.96 -9.52 9.67
CA ASP A 124 -8.72 -10.30 8.67
C ASP A 124 -8.47 -9.76 7.25
N ASP A 125 -7.32 -10.13 6.70
CA ASP A 125 -6.91 -9.76 5.35
C ASP A 125 -7.84 -10.34 4.26
N VAL A 126 -8.46 -11.49 4.51
CA VAL A 126 -9.43 -12.08 3.58
C VAL A 126 -10.72 -11.27 3.52
N LEU A 127 -11.22 -10.78 4.65
CA LEU A 127 -12.39 -9.90 4.71
C LEU A 127 -12.09 -8.58 3.98
N ALA A 128 -10.92 -7.98 4.24
CA ALA A 128 -10.49 -6.76 3.58
C ALA A 128 -10.51 -6.90 2.05
N LEU A 129 -9.91 -7.97 1.50
CA LEU A 129 -9.91 -8.19 0.05
C LEU A 129 -11.31 -8.51 -0.50
N LYS A 130 -12.18 -9.20 0.24
CA LYS A 130 -13.59 -9.42 -0.15
C LYS A 130 -14.37 -8.11 -0.24
N ASN A 131 -14.16 -7.20 0.70
CA ASN A 131 -14.78 -5.88 0.69
C ASN A 131 -14.29 -5.04 -0.50
N CYS A 132 -12.97 -5.01 -0.75
CA CYS A 132 -12.43 -4.41 -1.98
C CYS A 132 -13.05 -5.02 -3.24
N LYS A 133 -13.23 -6.34 -3.28
CA LYS A 133 -13.88 -7.02 -4.41
C LYS A 133 -15.30 -6.55 -4.68
N SER A 134 -16.07 -6.23 -3.63
CA SER A 134 -17.44 -5.74 -3.77
C SER A 134 -17.51 -4.40 -4.49
N LEU A 135 -16.50 -3.55 -4.31
CA LEU A 135 -16.39 -2.21 -4.92
C LEU A 135 -15.86 -2.25 -6.37
N LEU A 136 -15.14 -3.32 -6.75
CA LEU A 136 -14.63 -3.50 -8.11
C LEU A 136 -15.73 -3.88 -9.08
N LYS A 137 -15.68 -3.32 -10.29
CA LYS A 137 -16.45 -3.81 -11.44
C LYS A 137 -16.04 -5.24 -11.81
N PRO A 138 -16.91 -6.01 -12.48
CA PRO A 138 -16.49 -7.25 -13.12
C PRO A 138 -15.28 -7.02 -14.04
N GLY A 139 -14.22 -7.81 -13.88
CA GLY A 139 -12.98 -7.65 -14.62
C GLY A 139 -12.02 -6.58 -14.10
N GLY A 140 -12.38 -5.86 -13.02
CA GLY A 140 -11.50 -4.88 -12.37
C GLY A 140 -10.33 -5.52 -11.62
N ASN A 141 -9.25 -4.76 -11.43
CA ASN A 141 -8.02 -5.21 -10.79
C ASN A 141 -7.93 -4.75 -9.33
N LEU A 142 -7.53 -5.66 -8.44
CA LEU A 142 -7.05 -5.36 -7.10
C LEU A 142 -5.53 -5.50 -7.07
N ILE A 143 -4.83 -4.46 -6.60
CA ILE A 143 -3.37 -4.41 -6.50
C ILE A 143 -3.00 -4.26 -5.02
N ILE A 144 -2.27 -5.22 -4.48
CA ILE A 144 -1.78 -5.17 -3.09
C ILE A 144 -0.26 -5.22 -3.10
N LEU A 145 0.37 -4.27 -2.40
CA LEU A 145 1.78 -4.28 -2.07
C LEU A 145 1.91 -4.31 -0.54
N VAL A 146 2.66 -5.27 -0.03
CA VAL A 146 2.88 -5.48 1.41
C VAL A 146 4.33 -5.88 1.70
N PRO A 147 4.85 -5.67 2.92
CA PRO A 147 6.19 -6.12 3.32
C PRO A 147 6.39 -7.62 3.14
N ALA A 148 7.56 -7.99 2.62
CA ALA A 148 7.91 -9.38 2.37
C ALA A 148 8.72 -10.00 3.50
N TYR A 149 8.64 -11.35 3.57
CA TYR A 149 9.41 -12.26 4.42
C TYR A 149 9.20 -12.05 5.94
N GLN A 150 8.45 -12.95 6.55
CA GLN A 150 8.24 -12.98 8.02
C GLN A 150 9.57 -12.99 8.79
N GLY A 151 10.63 -13.58 8.24
CA GLY A 151 11.97 -13.57 8.82
C GLY A 151 12.58 -12.16 8.96
N LEU A 152 12.11 -11.15 8.22
CA LEU A 152 12.53 -9.75 8.32
C LEU A 152 11.68 -8.94 9.30
N TYR A 153 10.65 -9.51 9.90
CA TYR A 153 9.85 -8.83 10.93
C TYR A 153 10.76 -8.35 12.07
N GLY A 154 10.70 -7.07 12.38
CA GLY A 154 11.60 -6.43 13.34
C GLY A 154 10.91 -5.34 14.18
N SER A 155 11.72 -4.48 14.82
CA SER A 155 11.23 -3.40 15.68
C SER A 155 10.38 -2.37 14.91
N ILE A 156 10.74 -2.06 13.69
CA ILE A 156 9.94 -1.14 12.83
C ILE A 156 8.56 -1.71 12.56
N ASP A 157 8.44 -3.01 12.23
CA ASP A 157 7.14 -3.64 12.02
C ASP A 157 6.28 -3.62 13.28
N ALA A 158 6.89 -3.88 14.43
CA ALA A 158 6.20 -3.85 15.72
C ALA A 158 5.73 -2.43 16.09
N ALA A 159 6.55 -1.41 15.83
CA ALA A 159 6.22 0.00 16.06
C ALA A 159 5.04 0.45 15.17
N LEU A 160 5.00 -0.04 13.92
CA LEU A 160 3.92 0.20 12.96
C LEU A 160 2.70 -0.72 13.16
N GLU A 161 2.68 -1.58 14.18
CA GLU A 161 1.57 -2.49 14.47
C GLU A 161 1.26 -3.46 13.31
N HIS A 162 2.29 -3.90 12.57
CA HIS A 162 2.11 -4.94 11.57
C HIS A 162 1.75 -6.27 12.22
N TYR A 163 0.69 -6.93 11.77
CA TYR A 163 0.37 -8.29 12.21
C TYR A 163 1.34 -9.31 11.61
N ARG A 164 1.78 -9.08 10.37
CA ARG A 164 2.57 -10.05 9.59
C ARG A 164 3.28 -9.43 8.40
N ARG A 165 4.23 -10.18 7.87
CA ARG A 165 4.80 -9.99 6.53
C ARG A 165 4.42 -11.15 5.64
N TYR A 166 4.51 -10.97 4.34
CA TYR A 166 3.99 -11.91 3.35
C TYR A 166 5.10 -12.53 2.49
N THR A 167 4.75 -13.58 1.77
CA THR A 167 5.47 -14.10 0.61
C THR A 167 4.55 -14.06 -0.61
N LYS A 168 5.08 -14.25 -1.81
CA LYS A 168 4.22 -14.41 -2.99
C LYS A 168 3.15 -15.48 -2.80
N SER A 169 3.51 -16.60 -2.16
CA SER A 169 2.58 -17.72 -1.90
C SER A 169 1.52 -17.33 -0.88
N SER A 170 1.90 -16.79 0.29
CA SER A 170 0.93 -16.46 1.34
C SER A 170 -0.05 -15.38 0.90
N LEU A 171 0.43 -14.31 0.22
CA LEU A 171 -0.46 -13.28 -0.30
C LEU A 171 -1.37 -13.82 -1.42
N THR A 172 -0.85 -14.67 -2.31
CA THR A 172 -1.66 -15.37 -3.33
C THR A 172 -2.78 -16.18 -2.69
N THR A 173 -2.51 -16.84 -1.55
CA THR A 173 -3.54 -17.58 -0.80
C THR A 173 -4.65 -16.67 -0.30
N VAL A 174 -4.33 -15.47 0.20
CA VAL A 174 -5.36 -14.47 0.62
C VAL A 174 -6.23 -14.08 -0.57
N PHE A 175 -5.64 -13.76 -1.72
CA PHE A 175 -6.38 -13.45 -2.95
C PHE A 175 -7.29 -14.60 -3.41
N THR A 176 -6.78 -15.83 -3.41
CA THR A 176 -7.54 -17.03 -3.82
C THR A 176 -8.71 -17.28 -2.87
N ARG A 177 -8.51 -17.16 -1.54
CA ARG A 177 -9.58 -17.26 -0.53
C ARG A 177 -10.64 -16.16 -0.69
N SER A 178 -10.24 -15.01 -1.21
CA SER A 178 -11.13 -13.88 -1.55
C SER A 178 -11.71 -14.00 -2.97
N LYS A 179 -11.48 -15.15 -3.65
CA LYS A 179 -12.01 -15.49 -4.98
C LYS A 179 -11.57 -14.53 -6.10
N PHE A 180 -10.33 -14.02 -6.03
CA PHE A 180 -9.70 -13.32 -7.15
C PHE A 180 -8.95 -14.30 -8.05
N GLN A 181 -8.95 -14.02 -9.37
CA GLN A 181 -8.06 -14.66 -10.32
C GLN A 181 -6.70 -13.94 -10.31
N ILE A 182 -5.61 -14.65 -10.05
CA ILE A 182 -4.28 -14.05 -10.04
C ILE A 182 -3.83 -13.72 -11.46
N VAL A 183 -3.46 -12.46 -11.67
CA VAL A 183 -2.98 -11.93 -12.97
C VAL A 183 -1.47 -11.73 -12.94
N HIS A 184 -0.93 -11.24 -11.82
CA HIS A 184 0.50 -10.98 -11.69
C HIS A 184 0.96 -11.11 -10.25
N ARG A 185 2.25 -11.47 -10.08
CA ARG A 185 2.90 -11.50 -8.76
C ARG A 185 4.40 -11.32 -8.90
N GLN A 186 4.97 -10.42 -8.11
CA GLN A 186 6.40 -10.15 -8.10
C GLN A 186 6.87 -9.73 -6.71
N TYR A 187 8.17 -9.86 -6.45
CA TYR A 187 8.80 -9.09 -5.38
C TYR A 187 9.22 -7.72 -5.91
N PHE A 188 9.43 -6.80 -5.00
CA PHE A 188 9.77 -5.41 -5.27
C PHE A 188 10.84 -4.96 -4.29
N ASN A 189 11.84 -4.19 -4.78
CA ASN A 189 12.84 -3.55 -3.96
C ASN A 189 13.79 -4.53 -3.26
N PHE A 190 14.61 -5.24 -4.05
CA PHE A 190 15.60 -6.20 -3.52
C PHE A 190 16.63 -5.54 -2.59
N MET A 191 17.19 -4.39 -2.98
CA MET A 191 18.19 -3.71 -2.16
C MET A 191 17.64 -3.20 -0.83
N GLY A 192 16.35 -2.97 -0.73
CA GLY A 192 15.68 -2.64 0.52
C GLY A 192 15.77 -3.72 1.60
N VAL A 193 15.95 -4.99 1.21
CA VAL A 193 16.15 -6.11 2.15
C VAL A 193 17.37 -5.87 3.04
N PHE A 194 18.48 -5.42 2.45
CA PHE A 194 19.73 -5.17 3.18
C PHE A 194 19.57 -3.98 4.14
N GLY A 195 18.99 -2.87 3.66
CA GLY A 195 18.73 -1.70 4.50
C GLY A 195 17.82 -2.06 5.68
N TRP A 196 16.72 -2.76 5.42
CA TRP A 196 15.79 -3.17 6.46
C TRP A 196 16.41 -4.13 7.47
N PHE A 197 17.22 -5.10 7.00
CA PHE A 197 17.91 -6.03 7.89
C PHE A 197 18.90 -5.30 8.81
N VAL A 198 19.71 -4.39 8.27
CA VAL A 198 20.69 -3.63 9.05
C VAL A 198 20.00 -2.71 10.06
N PHE A 199 19.09 -1.85 9.61
CA PHE A 199 18.47 -0.84 10.46
C PHE A 199 17.39 -1.43 11.39
N GLY A 200 16.54 -2.32 10.88
CA GLY A 200 15.44 -2.90 11.65
C GLY A 200 15.85 -4.06 12.56
N LYS A 201 16.79 -4.93 12.14
CA LYS A 201 17.19 -6.09 12.94
C LYS A 201 18.47 -5.90 13.73
N ILE A 202 19.52 -5.32 13.13
CA ILE A 202 20.81 -5.15 13.81
C ILE A 202 20.75 -3.95 14.74
N PHE A 203 20.42 -2.76 14.21
CA PHE A 203 20.34 -1.53 14.98
C PHE A 203 19.03 -1.36 15.75
N ARG A 204 18.03 -2.19 15.50
CA ARG A 204 16.72 -2.16 16.17
C ARG A 204 16.09 -0.76 16.21
N GLN A 205 16.25 0.00 15.13
CA GLN A 205 15.58 1.28 14.98
C GLN A 205 14.07 1.07 14.88
N ASN A 206 13.29 2.01 15.40
CA ASN A 206 11.81 1.99 15.29
C ASN A 206 11.32 2.83 14.12
N THR A 207 12.15 3.73 13.59
CA THR A 207 11.82 4.62 12.48
C THR A 207 12.94 4.67 11.45
N ILE A 208 12.64 5.17 10.25
CA ILE A 208 13.63 5.39 9.19
C ILE A 208 13.80 6.90 9.04
N GLY A 209 15.02 7.40 9.28
CA GLY A 209 15.32 8.83 9.19
C GLY A 209 15.21 9.37 7.75
N GLY A 210 14.70 10.61 7.61
CA GLY A 210 14.53 11.26 6.30
C GLY A 210 15.82 11.39 5.49
N GLY A 211 16.98 11.54 6.14
CA GLY A 211 18.29 11.54 5.48
C GLY A 211 18.64 10.20 4.84
N GLN A 212 18.34 9.09 5.52
CA GLN A 212 18.52 7.73 4.99
C GLN A 212 17.63 7.50 3.77
N MET A 213 16.38 7.93 3.83
CA MET A 213 15.44 7.81 2.73
C MET A 213 15.81 8.67 1.52
N ARG A 214 16.38 9.87 1.73
CA ARG A 214 16.89 10.71 0.63
C ARG A 214 18.06 10.04 -0.08
N LEU A 215 19.06 9.55 0.66
CA LEU A 215 20.19 8.82 0.09
C LEU A 215 19.72 7.57 -0.66
N TYR A 216 18.80 6.81 -0.05
CA TYR A 216 18.18 5.66 -0.67
C TYR A 216 17.50 6.03 -2.00
N SER A 217 16.74 7.12 -2.00
CA SER A 217 16.03 7.63 -3.18
C SER A 217 16.96 7.98 -4.34
N LEU A 218 18.17 8.48 -4.08
CA LEU A 218 19.17 8.74 -5.11
C LEU A 218 19.68 7.46 -5.79
N LEU A 219 19.73 6.35 -5.06
CA LEU A 219 20.21 5.06 -5.56
C LEU A 219 19.10 4.24 -6.26
N VAL A 220 17.85 4.66 -6.19
CA VAL A 220 16.70 3.97 -6.79
C VAL A 220 16.93 3.63 -8.28
N PRO A 221 17.48 4.48 -9.15
CA PRO A 221 17.71 4.10 -10.55
C PRO A 221 18.57 2.83 -10.69
N LEU A 222 19.62 2.69 -9.86
CA LEU A 222 20.46 1.50 -9.83
C LEU A 222 19.69 0.29 -9.28
N PHE A 223 18.92 0.47 -8.20
CA PHE A 223 18.15 -0.60 -7.58
C PHE A 223 17.08 -1.17 -8.51
N ARG A 224 16.48 -0.33 -9.35
CA ARG A 224 15.53 -0.75 -10.39
C ARG A 224 16.19 -1.67 -11.44
N ILE A 225 17.43 -1.41 -11.80
CA ILE A 225 18.19 -2.26 -12.72
C ILE A 225 18.45 -3.62 -12.06
N ILE A 226 18.85 -3.62 -10.80
CA ILE A 226 19.07 -4.86 -10.03
C ILE A 226 17.79 -5.69 -9.94
N ASP A 227 16.66 -5.07 -9.60
CA ASP A 227 15.36 -5.76 -9.53
C ASP A 227 15.00 -6.42 -10.87
N LYS A 228 15.22 -5.73 -11.99
CA LYS A 228 14.98 -6.27 -13.34
C LYS A 228 15.91 -7.44 -13.66
N LEU A 229 17.20 -7.31 -13.35
CA LEU A 229 18.18 -8.39 -13.57
C LEU A 229 17.84 -9.65 -12.76
N LEU A 230 17.33 -9.46 -11.55
CA LEU A 230 16.85 -10.54 -10.69
C LEU A 230 15.44 -11.05 -11.06
N LEU A 231 14.84 -10.54 -12.14
CA LEU A 231 13.50 -10.90 -12.60
C LEU A 231 12.45 -10.78 -11.47
N HIS A 232 12.62 -9.80 -10.56
CA HIS A 232 11.77 -9.59 -9.39
C HIS A 232 11.54 -10.87 -8.55
N SER A 233 12.58 -11.73 -8.45
CA SER A 233 12.51 -13.01 -7.74
C SER A 233 12.62 -12.89 -6.22
N ALA A 234 13.17 -11.77 -5.72
CA ALA A 234 13.28 -11.40 -4.30
C ALA A 234 13.13 -9.89 -4.13
N GLY A 235 12.74 -9.43 -2.92
CA GLY A 235 12.58 -8.00 -2.61
C GLY A 235 11.98 -7.76 -1.24
N LEU A 236 12.10 -6.53 -0.73
CA LEU A 236 11.59 -6.12 0.58
C LEU A 236 10.05 -6.14 0.65
N SER A 237 9.39 -6.00 -0.47
CA SER A 237 7.93 -6.06 -0.58
C SER A 237 7.49 -7.10 -1.62
N VAL A 238 6.26 -7.53 -1.52
CA VAL A 238 5.60 -8.39 -2.51
C VAL A 238 4.38 -7.67 -3.08
N ILE A 239 4.24 -7.74 -4.40
CA ILE A 239 3.08 -7.21 -5.14
C ILE A 239 2.31 -8.41 -5.70
N VAL A 240 1.01 -8.43 -5.48
CA VAL A 240 0.09 -9.36 -6.12
C VAL A 240 -1.07 -8.59 -6.74
N ILE A 241 -1.44 -8.98 -7.94
CA ILE A 241 -2.55 -8.40 -8.69
C ILE A 241 -3.56 -9.50 -8.98
N GLY A 242 -4.79 -9.24 -8.59
CA GLY A 242 -5.90 -10.15 -8.84
C GLY A 242 -7.03 -9.45 -9.57
N LYS A 243 -7.67 -10.19 -10.47
CA LYS A 243 -8.84 -9.76 -11.25
C LYS A 243 -10.12 -10.27 -10.62
N LYS A 244 -11.15 -9.43 -10.52
CA LYS A 244 -12.50 -9.81 -10.07
C LYS A 244 -13.19 -10.72 -11.07
#